data_7e1f151510c4fb2d54a3903c1465f593
#
_entry.id   7e1f151510c4fb2d54a3903c1465f593
#
_cell.length_a   1.000
_cell.length_b   1.000
_cell.length_c   1.000
_cell.angle_alpha   90.00
_cell.angle_beta   90.00
_cell.angle_gamma   90.00
#
_symmetry.space_group_name_H-M   'P 1'
#
loop_
_entity.id
_entity.type
_entity.pdbx_description
1 polymer ?
#
loop_
_entity_poly.entity_id
_entity_poly.type
_entity_poly.pdbx_seq_one_letter_code
_entity_poly.pdbx_strand_id
1 'polypeptide(L)'
;MNKKKIILIIVLGVLVCIILPIILILTFIVGTKQSDWHYKLHNNYEIWRVNSKEITIGKREDNILTDTINDNITEFKYNDTFAITKCLNSKEEIVYYIINMHDDIIYGPLNEKEYLDKEKELSINIDNWIKTKPAPKGANYY
;
A
#
# COMPACT_ATOMS: atom_id res chain seq x y z
N MET A 1 55.09 8.95 -19.47
CA MET A 1 54.07 9.39 -18.49
C MET A 1 54.73 9.62 -17.16
N ASN A 2 54.46 10.74 -16.50
CA ASN A 2 55.12 11.12 -15.25
C ASN A 2 54.67 10.19 -14.08
N LYS A 3 55.60 9.63 -13.30
CA LYS A 3 55.33 8.68 -12.20
C LYS A 3 54.22 9.17 -11.25
N LYS A 4 54.17 10.49 -11.00
CA LYS A 4 53.08 11.11 -10.18
C LYS A 4 51.69 10.96 -10.82
N LYS A 5 51.58 11.05 -12.15
CA LYS A 5 50.29 10.85 -12.85
C LYS A 5 49.82 9.38 -12.81
N ILE A 6 50.76 8.43 -12.86
CA ILE A 6 50.44 6.99 -12.77
C ILE A 6 49.90 6.68 -11.37
N ILE A 7 50.60 7.15 -10.33
CA ILE A 7 50.16 6.95 -8.92
C ILE A 7 48.76 7.56 -8.71
N LEU A 8 48.50 8.77 -9.23
CA LEU A 8 47.21 9.43 -9.08
C LEU A 8 46.07 8.61 -9.75
N ILE A 9 46.33 8.06 -10.94
CA ILE A 9 45.31 7.24 -11.65
C ILE A 9 45.04 5.95 -10.89
N ILE A 10 46.06 5.31 -10.32
CA ILE A 10 45.89 4.09 -9.52
C ILE A 10 45.07 4.38 -8.26
N VAL A 11 45.43 5.45 -7.53
CA VAL A 11 44.68 5.85 -6.32
C VAL A 11 43.23 6.18 -6.63
N LEU A 12 42.97 6.91 -7.72
CA LEU A 12 41.60 7.24 -8.15
C LEU A 12 40.82 5.97 -8.52
N GLY A 13 41.43 5.03 -9.23
CA GLY A 13 40.83 3.75 -9.59
C GLY A 13 40.45 2.91 -8.35
N VAL A 14 41.35 2.80 -7.38
CA VAL A 14 41.07 2.09 -6.11
C VAL A 14 39.93 2.77 -5.34
N LEU A 15 39.91 4.10 -5.31
CA LEU A 15 38.85 4.87 -4.64
C LEU A 15 37.48 4.61 -5.25
N VAL A 16 37.39 4.61 -6.60
CA VAL A 16 36.16 4.31 -7.32
C VAL A 16 35.69 2.88 -7.05
N CYS A 17 36.60 1.90 -7.03
CA CYS A 17 36.29 0.50 -6.76
C CYS A 17 35.76 0.28 -5.33
N ILE A 18 36.07 1.15 -4.38
CA ILE A 18 35.58 1.07 -3.00
C ILE A 18 34.25 1.83 -2.86
N ILE A 19 34.17 3.04 -3.42
CA ILE A 19 33.00 3.91 -3.25
C ILE A 19 31.78 3.38 -4.01
N LEU A 20 31.98 2.87 -5.25
CA LEU A 20 30.88 2.41 -6.10
C LEU A 20 30.05 1.27 -5.48
N PRO A 21 30.64 0.20 -4.93
CA PRO A 21 29.86 -0.83 -4.25
C PRO A 21 29.18 -0.33 -2.95
N ILE A 22 29.78 0.60 -2.23
CA ILE A 22 29.16 1.20 -1.04
C ILE A 22 27.91 1.99 -1.44
N ILE A 23 27.96 2.80 -2.50
CA ILE A 23 26.81 3.53 -3.02
C ILE A 23 25.73 2.55 -3.49
N LEU A 24 26.11 1.48 -4.21
CA LEU A 24 25.16 0.45 -4.64
C LEU A 24 24.48 -0.25 -3.47
N ILE A 25 25.21 -0.60 -2.44
CA ILE A 25 24.66 -1.22 -1.23
C ILE A 25 23.73 -0.25 -0.50
N LEU A 26 24.12 1.01 -0.34
CA LEU A 26 23.30 2.04 0.29
C LEU A 26 22.01 2.31 -0.51
N THR A 27 22.10 2.40 -1.83
CA THR A 27 20.89 2.58 -2.68
C THR A 27 19.98 1.36 -2.64
N PHE A 28 20.54 0.14 -2.55
CA PHE A 28 19.76 -1.07 -2.38
C PHE A 28 19.06 -1.11 -1.02
N ILE A 29 19.76 -0.78 0.07
CA ILE A 29 19.21 -0.74 1.43
C ILE A 29 18.14 0.37 1.58
N VAL A 30 18.38 1.55 0.99
CA VAL A 30 17.42 2.67 1.02
C VAL A 30 16.23 2.40 0.09
N GLY A 31 16.46 1.76 -1.06
CA GLY A 31 15.41 1.41 -2.03
C GLY A 31 14.48 0.29 -1.57
N THR A 32 14.94 -0.61 -0.68
CA THR A 32 14.13 -1.70 -0.13
C THR A 32 13.29 -1.30 1.09
N LYS A 33 13.52 -0.12 1.66
CA LYS A 33 12.67 0.45 2.72
C LYS A 33 11.40 1.10 2.18
N GLN A 34 10.68 0.45 1.24
CA GLN A 34 9.25 0.63 1.18
C GLN A 34 8.68 -0.26 2.28
N SER A 35 8.74 0.25 3.49
CA SER A 35 8.23 -0.43 4.66
C SER A 35 6.78 -0.80 4.46
N ASP A 36 6.45 -2.05 4.75
CA ASP A 36 5.09 -2.49 4.84
C ASP A 36 4.39 -1.61 5.86
N TRP A 37 3.23 -1.11 5.51
CA TRP A 37 2.44 -0.25 6.36
C TRP A 37 1.04 -0.82 6.53
N HIS A 38 0.42 -0.51 7.67
CA HIS A 38 -0.97 -0.82 7.92
C HIS A 38 -1.71 0.42 8.43
N TYR A 39 -2.99 0.49 8.11
CA TYR A 39 -3.90 1.55 8.52
C TYR A 39 -5.10 0.93 9.22
N LYS A 40 -5.27 1.22 10.51
CA LYS A 40 -6.34 0.66 11.32
C LYS A 40 -7.66 1.35 11.02
N LEU A 41 -8.69 0.55 10.85
CA LEU A 41 -10.08 0.95 10.77
C LEU A 41 -10.81 0.55 12.05
N HIS A 42 -12.14 0.50 12.02
CA HIS A 42 -12.95 0.03 13.14
C HIS A 42 -13.13 -1.50 13.14
N ASN A 43 -13.53 -2.08 14.28
CA ASN A 43 -13.85 -3.50 14.45
C ASN A 43 -12.74 -4.46 13.97
N ASN A 44 -11.48 -4.11 14.27
CA ASN A 44 -10.29 -4.87 13.89
C ASN A 44 -10.05 -4.99 12.39
N TYR A 45 -10.75 -4.22 11.57
CA TYR A 45 -10.41 -4.10 10.16
C TYR A 45 -9.16 -3.25 9.98
N GLU A 46 -8.31 -3.67 9.06
CA GLU A 46 -7.08 -2.96 8.70
C GLU A 46 -6.90 -2.98 7.19
N ILE A 47 -6.35 -1.89 6.64
CA ILE A 47 -5.80 -1.86 5.30
C ILE A 47 -4.30 -1.98 5.44
N TRP A 48 -3.69 -2.89 4.67
CA TRP A 48 -2.23 -3.05 4.72
C TRP A 48 -1.63 -3.29 3.36
N ARG A 49 -0.38 -2.94 3.27
CA ARG A 49 0.42 -3.18 2.09
C ARG A 49 1.13 -4.52 2.24
N VAL A 50 0.78 -5.46 1.38
CA VAL A 50 1.40 -6.79 1.32
C VAL A 50 2.76 -6.72 0.63
N ASN A 51 2.85 -5.91 -0.44
CA ASN A 51 4.07 -5.69 -1.21
C ASN A 51 3.98 -4.38 -2.01
N SER A 52 4.96 -4.11 -2.88
CA SER A 52 5.00 -2.87 -3.68
C SER A 52 3.80 -2.67 -4.61
N LYS A 53 3.09 -3.73 -4.95
CA LYS A 53 1.98 -3.73 -5.93
C LYS A 53 0.62 -3.98 -5.30
N GLU A 54 0.58 -4.62 -4.13
CA GLU A 54 -0.63 -5.16 -3.54
C GLU A 54 -0.95 -4.50 -2.21
N ILE A 55 -2.14 -3.95 -2.13
CA ILE A 55 -2.72 -3.35 -0.93
C ILE A 55 -4.10 -3.96 -0.76
N THR A 56 -4.36 -4.52 0.40
CA THR A 56 -5.58 -5.26 0.71
C THR A 56 -6.25 -4.74 1.98
N ILE A 57 -7.44 -5.22 2.26
CA ILE A 57 -8.17 -5.00 3.51
C ILE A 57 -8.57 -6.34 4.10
N GLY A 58 -8.55 -6.44 5.41
CA GLY A 58 -9.02 -7.61 6.12
C GLY A 58 -9.21 -7.36 7.59
N LYS A 59 -9.54 -8.41 8.30
CA LYS A 59 -9.82 -8.42 9.72
C LYS A 59 -8.70 -9.09 10.50
N ARG A 60 -8.32 -8.49 11.62
CA ARG A 60 -7.33 -9.06 12.54
C ARG A 60 -8.05 -9.83 13.65
N GLU A 61 -7.84 -11.12 13.72
CA GLU A 61 -8.33 -12.00 14.78
C GLU A 61 -7.15 -12.77 15.36
N ASP A 62 -6.98 -12.76 16.69
CA ASP A 62 -5.90 -13.47 17.42
C ASP A 62 -4.50 -13.27 16.82
N ASN A 63 -4.17 -12.03 16.42
CA ASN A 63 -2.94 -11.65 15.71
C ASN A 63 -2.76 -12.25 14.30
N ILE A 64 -3.76 -12.92 13.77
CA ILE A 64 -3.81 -13.38 12.39
C ILE A 64 -4.59 -12.34 11.57
N LEU A 65 -4.01 -11.94 10.46
CA LEU A 65 -4.64 -11.04 9.50
C LEU A 65 -5.24 -11.91 8.39
N THR A 66 -6.56 -11.82 8.20
CA THR A 66 -7.25 -12.56 7.15
C THR A 66 -7.71 -11.59 6.08
N ASP A 67 -7.24 -11.79 4.84
CA ASP A 67 -7.67 -10.99 3.69
C ASP A 67 -9.18 -11.13 3.46
N THR A 68 -9.83 -9.98 3.35
CA THR A 68 -11.26 -9.92 3.09
C THR A 68 -11.55 -9.69 1.60
N ILE A 69 -10.64 -8.98 0.91
CA ILE A 69 -10.73 -8.64 -0.51
C ILE A 69 -9.37 -8.93 -1.15
N ASN A 70 -9.36 -9.64 -2.27
CA ASN A 70 -8.14 -10.02 -3.00
C ASN A 70 -7.74 -9.04 -4.11
N ASP A 71 -8.53 -7.98 -4.34
CA ASP A 71 -8.25 -6.96 -5.34
C ASP A 71 -7.38 -5.84 -4.76
N ASN A 72 -6.55 -5.22 -5.61
CA ASN A 72 -5.60 -4.21 -5.19
C ASN A 72 -6.28 -2.87 -4.90
N ILE A 73 -6.30 -2.44 -3.65
CA ILE A 73 -6.93 -1.20 -3.20
C ILE A 73 -6.11 0.02 -3.63
N THR A 74 -6.74 0.92 -4.36
CA THR A 74 -6.14 2.20 -4.79
C THR A 74 -6.55 3.37 -3.92
N GLU A 75 -7.81 3.37 -3.49
CA GLU A 75 -8.41 4.39 -2.62
C GLU A 75 -9.40 3.73 -1.68
N PHE A 76 -9.61 4.33 -0.53
CA PHE A 76 -10.62 3.90 0.43
C PHE A 76 -11.25 5.10 1.15
N LYS A 77 -12.44 4.90 1.69
CA LYS A 77 -13.09 5.81 2.63
C LYS A 77 -13.83 4.99 3.69
N TYR A 78 -13.99 5.53 4.88
CA TYR A 78 -14.61 4.78 5.97
C TYR A 78 -15.24 5.70 7.02
N ASN A 79 -16.14 5.13 7.80
CA ASN A 79 -16.64 5.64 9.07
C ASN A 79 -16.64 4.50 10.09
N ASP A 80 -17.33 4.64 11.21
CA ASP A 80 -17.34 3.65 12.29
C ASP A 80 -18.00 2.33 11.89
N THR A 81 -18.88 2.34 10.88
CA THR A 81 -19.67 1.19 10.46
C THR A 81 -19.23 0.60 9.13
N PHE A 82 -18.90 1.47 8.17
CA PHE A 82 -18.60 1.05 6.80
C PHE A 82 -17.18 1.42 6.37
N ALA A 83 -16.54 0.50 5.66
CA ALA A 83 -15.39 0.78 4.83
C ALA A 83 -15.75 0.57 3.36
N ILE A 84 -15.35 1.51 2.52
CA ILE A 84 -15.56 1.43 1.07
C ILE A 84 -14.19 1.47 0.40
N THR A 85 -13.95 0.51 -0.48
CA THR A 85 -12.70 0.42 -1.22
C THR A 85 -12.93 0.54 -2.72
N LYS A 86 -12.03 1.26 -3.38
CA LYS A 86 -11.90 1.32 -4.83
C LYS A 86 -10.67 0.52 -5.20
N CYS A 87 -10.86 -0.52 -6.00
CA CYS A 87 -9.84 -1.51 -6.29
C CYS A 87 -9.58 -1.63 -7.80
N LEU A 88 -8.41 -2.18 -8.13
CA LEU A 88 -8.14 -2.73 -9.45
C LEU A 88 -8.19 -4.25 -9.35
N ASN A 89 -9.06 -4.87 -10.14
CA ASN A 89 -9.16 -6.32 -10.24
C ASN A 89 -8.00 -6.90 -11.09
N SER A 90 -7.96 -8.21 -11.25
CA SER A 90 -6.93 -8.91 -12.05
C SER A 90 -6.92 -8.53 -13.53
N LYS A 91 -7.97 -7.86 -14.04
CA LYS A 91 -8.06 -7.34 -15.42
C LYS A 91 -7.76 -5.85 -15.51
N GLU A 92 -7.29 -5.23 -14.41
CA GLU A 92 -7.06 -3.78 -14.29
C GLU A 92 -8.34 -2.94 -14.42
N GLU A 93 -9.51 -3.53 -14.19
CA GLU A 93 -10.78 -2.81 -14.18
C GLU A 93 -11.04 -2.26 -12.77
N ILE A 94 -11.66 -1.07 -12.71
CA ILE A 94 -12.07 -0.47 -11.44
C ILE A 94 -13.31 -1.19 -10.91
N VAL A 95 -13.20 -1.68 -9.68
CA VAL A 95 -14.30 -2.28 -8.93
C VAL A 95 -14.36 -1.69 -7.53
N TYR A 96 -15.54 -1.76 -6.93
CA TYR A 96 -15.80 -1.22 -5.60
C TYR A 96 -16.28 -2.32 -4.67
N TYR A 97 -15.92 -2.19 -3.39
CA TYR A 97 -16.47 -3.02 -2.32
C TYR A 97 -16.97 -2.12 -1.20
N ILE A 98 -18.10 -2.49 -0.61
CA ILE A 98 -18.63 -1.90 0.60
C ILE A 98 -18.60 -2.97 1.68
N ILE A 99 -17.92 -2.71 2.78
CA ILE A 99 -17.79 -3.61 3.92
C ILE A 99 -18.56 -3.01 5.08
N ASN A 100 -19.58 -3.68 5.56
CA ASN A 100 -20.16 -3.40 6.88
C ASN A 100 -19.26 -4.05 7.92
N MET A 101 -18.42 -3.25 8.57
CA MET A 101 -17.43 -3.73 9.54
C MET A 101 -18.06 -4.18 10.88
N HIS A 102 -19.33 -3.86 11.12
CA HIS A 102 -20.05 -4.30 12.32
C HIS A 102 -20.61 -5.71 12.14
N ASP A 103 -21.18 -6.00 10.97
CA ASP A 103 -21.90 -7.24 10.71
C ASP A 103 -21.07 -8.22 9.86
N ASP A 104 -19.84 -7.86 9.49
CA ASP A 104 -18.93 -8.62 8.62
C ASP A 104 -19.56 -8.93 7.23
N ILE A 105 -20.40 -8.02 6.71
CA ILE A 105 -21.06 -8.18 5.40
C ILE A 105 -20.27 -7.42 4.33
N ILE A 106 -20.00 -8.10 3.22
CA ILE A 106 -19.28 -7.54 2.07
C ILE A 106 -20.20 -7.49 0.87
N TYR A 107 -20.31 -6.31 0.27
CA TYR A 107 -20.99 -6.09 -1.01
C TYR A 107 -19.92 -5.83 -2.07
N GLY A 108 -19.89 -6.65 -3.11
CA GLY A 108 -18.95 -6.52 -4.22
C GLY A 108 -18.43 -7.84 -4.79
N PRO A 109 -17.68 -7.78 -5.89
CA PRO A 109 -17.25 -6.57 -6.60
C PRO A 109 -18.42 -5.86 -7.30
N LEU A 110 -18.47 -4.54 -7.21
CA LEU A 110 -19.49 -3.69 -7.80
C LEU A 110 -18.85 -2.79 -8.88
N ASN A 111 -19.56 -2.54 -9.98
CA ASN A 111 -19.20 -1.44 -10.87
C ASN A 111 -19.61 -0.09 -10.23
N GLU A 112 -19.21 1.03 -10.84
CA GLU A 112 -19.47 2.36 -10.27
C GLU A 112 -20.95 2.65 -10.04
N LYS A 113 -21.81 2.27 -10.98
CA LYS A 113 -23.26 2.47 -10.84
C LYS A 113 -23.85 1.65 -9.70
N GLU A 114 -23.53 0.37 -9.65
CA GLU A 114 -23.97 -0.54 -8.58
C GLU A 114 -23.49 -0.07 -7.21
N TYR A 115 -22.24 0.42 -7.15
CA TYR A 115 -21.68 1.01 -5.95
C TYR A 115 -22.48 2.23 -5.48
N LEU A 116 -22.75 3.20 -6.36
CA LEU A 116 -23.52 4.40 -6.02
C LEU A 116 -24.95 4.07 -5.59
N ASP A 117 -25.59 3.13 -6.26
CA ASP A 117 -26.94 2.67 -5.91
C ASP A 117 -26.93 2.01 -4.51
N LYS A 118 -25.92 1.16 -4.22
CA LYS A 118 -25.78 0.48 -2.93
C LYS A 118 -25.42 1.45 -1.81
N GLU A 119 -24.53 2.41 -2.04
CA GLU A 119 -24.18 3.46 -1.07
C GLU A 119 -25.41 4.26 -0.65
N LYS A 120 -26.28 4.60 -1.62
CA LYS A 120 -27.54 5.28 -1.38
C LYS A 120 -28.55 4.40 -0.62
N GLU A 121 -28.69 3.12 -1.02
CA GLU A 121 -29.55 2.14 -0.33
C GLU A 121 -29.20 2.00 1.14
N LEU A 122 -27.90 1.93 1.45
CA LEU A 122 -27.37 1.80 2.80
C LEU A 122 -27.28 3.14 3.55
N SER A 123 -27.70 4.25 2.91
CA SER A 123 -27.64 5.61 3.47
C SER A 123 -26.24 5.99 3.97
N ILE A 124 -25.20 5.57 3.26
CA ILE A 124 -23.82 5.85 3.62
C ILE A 124 -23.48 7.27 3.18
N ASN A 125 -22.93 8.06 4.11
CA ASN A 125 -22.46 9.42 3.84
C ASN A 125 -21.00 9.55 4.31
N ILE A 126 -20.06 9.33 3.37
CA ILE A 126 -18.62 9.43 3.61
C ILE A 126 -18.00 10.15 2.41
N ASP A 127 -17.51 11.37 2.61
CA ASP A 127 -17.12 12.23 1.50
C ASP A 127 -15.65 12.09 1.06
N ASN A 128 -14.75 11.71 1.97
CA ASN A 128 -13.32 11.82 1.72
C ASN A 128 -12.67 10.50 1.34
N TRP A 129 -12.24 10.40 0.09
CA TRP A 129 -11.38 9.30 -0.37
C TRP A 129 -9.94 9.49 0.09
N ILE A 130 -9.35 8.44 0.61
CA ILE A 130 -7.96 8.35 1.06
C ILE A 130 -7.20 7.49 0.05
N LYS A 131 -6.15 8.05 -0.54
CA LYS A 131 -5.26 7.30 -1.46
C LYS A 131 -4.35 6.38 -0.69
N THR A 132 -4.10 5.22 -1.25
CA THR A 132 -3.17 4.24 -0.68
C THR A 132 -1.72 4.45 -1.10
N LYS A 133 -1.47 5.27 -2.12
CA LYS A 133 -0.11 5.63 -2.59
C LYS A 133 -0.01 7.15 -2.75
N PRO A 134 0.93 7.83 -2.03
CA PRO A 134 1.81 7.29 -0.96
C PRO A 134 1.02 6.73 0.22
N ALA A 135 1.72 6.11 1.18
CA ALA A 135 1.07 5.59 2.39
C ALA A 135 0.19 6.67 3.05
N PRO A 136 -1.02 6.32 3.50
CA PRO A 136 -1.94 7.28 4.09
C PRO A 136 -1.34 7.96 5.32
N LYS A 137 -1.73 9.22 5.55
CA LYS A 137 -1.38 9.90 6.80
C LYS A 137 -2.01 9.15 7.98
N GLY A 138 -1.20 8.76 8.95
CA GLY A 138 -1.65 7.94 10.09
C GLY A 138 -1.43 6.43 9.90
N ALA A 139 -0.87 5.99 8.76
CA ALA A 139 -0.41 4.62 8.62
C ALA A 139 0.76 4.33 9.56
N ASN A 140 0.75 3.13 10.16
CA ASN A 140 1.85 2.63 10.98
C ASN A 140 2.78 1.78 10.11
N TYR A 141 4.06 1.81 10.40
CA TYR A 141 5.08 1.05 9.67
C TYR A 141 5.62 -0.08 10.56
N TYR A 142 5.91 -1.22 9.94
CA TYR A 142 6.55 -2.35 10.62
C TYR A 142 8.07 -2.20 10.66
#